data_3182d876b1bb5d567c42cfe013bda4a4
#
_entry.id   3182d876b1bb5d567c42cfe013bda4a4
#
_cell.length_a   1.000
_cell.length_b   1.000
_cell.length_c   1.000
_cell.angle_alpha   90.00
_cell.angle_beta   90.00
_cell.angle_gamma   90.00
#
_symmetry.space_group_name_H-M   'P 1'
#
loop_
_entity.id
_entity.type
_entity.pdbx_description
1 polymer ?
#
loop_
_entity_poly.entity_id
_entity_poly.type
_entity_poly.pdbx_seq_one_letter_code
_entity_poly.pdbx_strand_id
1 'polypeptide(L)'
;MRNFIARPEHGIVWISGASSGTGRALALKLADEGYRVAVTARNHEKLVELQLEAAGLAGSIIVLDGDVTDAEDMEHVMASIEYEHGALAMAILCAGFYQPVHGEDLNRADFEKTFAVNLSGVVNCLLPAIRHMKAKGQGQIAIVSSVTGYTGLPTSAAYGATKAALINMAESLKFDLDKIGIRIQLINPGFVDTPATRKNAFPMPALVSPETAAERIAAGLKSQAFEITFPKRFTYVLKFLRILPYGLYFALVNRFTGWGERPANSSHRPATPHPAE
;
A
#
# COMPACT_ATOMS: atom_id res chain seq x y z
N MET A 1 21.51 16.47 6.25
CA MET A 1 21.18 15.48 7.31
C MET A 1 21.24 14.08 6.72
N ARG A 2 21.84 13.09 7.43
CA ARG A 2 21.75 11.69 6.95
C ARG A 2 20.32 11.23 7.14
N ASN A 3 19.67 10.80 6.06
CA ASN A 3 18.32 10.21 6.14
C ASN A 3 18.35 8.93 6.99
N PHE A 4 17.49 8.87 7.99
CA PHE A 4 17.32 7.68 8.83
C PHE A 4 16.94 6.47 7.98
N ILE A 5 17.60 5.34 8.20
CA ILE A 5 17.24 4.04 7.62
C ILE A 5 17.05 3.07 8.80
N ALA A 6 15.84 2.57 8.94
CA ALA A 6 15.52 1.62 10.00
C ALA A 6 16.31 0.31 9.82
N ARG A 7 16.78 -0.23 10.95
CA ARG A 7 17.47 -1.51 11.06
C ARG A 7 16.84 -2.30 12.21
N PRO A 8 17.05 -3.62 12.31
CA PRO A 8 16.46 -4.43 13.36
C PRO A 8 16.69 -3.90 14.78
N GLU A 9 17.85 -3.34 15.05
CA GLU A 9 18.23 -2.80 16.37
C GLU A 9 17.54 -1.46 16.71
N HIS A 10 16.92 -0.77 15.75
CA HIS A 10 16.31 0.53 15.99
C HIS A 10 14.89 0.44 16.58
N GLY A 11 14.24 -0.72 16.53
CA GLY A 11 12.89 -0.93 17.08
C GLY A 11 11.96 -1.68 16.17
N ILE A 12 10.67 -1.43 16.35
CA ILE A 12 9.58 -2.14 15.68
C ILE A 12 9.37 -1.61 14.25
N VAL A 13 9.08 -2.53 13.33
CA VAL A 13 8.49 -2.22 12.03
C VAL A 13 6.99 -2.50 12.11
N TRP A 14 6.16 -1.54 11.79
CA TRP A 14 4.71 -1.71 11.73
C TRP A 14 4.23 -1.80 10.29
N ILE A 15 3.43 -2.84 9.98
CA ILE A 15 2.84 -3.05 8.64
C ILE A 15 1.33 -3.12 8.77
N SER A 16 0.60 -2.15 8.20
CA SER A 16 -0.85 -2.24 8.03
C SER A 16 -1.21 -3.04 6.77
N GLY A 17 -2.29 -3.84 6.82
CA GLY A 17 -2.74 -4.65 5.69
C GLY A 17 -1.89 -5.92 5.47
N ALA A 18 -1.46 -6.56 6.53
CA ALA A 18 -0.54 -7.71 6.49
C ALA A 18 -1.23 -9.09 6.41
N SER A 19 -2.56 -9.18 6.37
CA SER A 19 -3.26 -10.48 6.33
C SER A 19 -3.15 -11.23 4.99
N SER A 20 -2.68 -10.58 3.92
CA SER A 20 -2.57 -11.21 2.59
C SER A 20 -1.63 -10.44 1.66
N GLY A 21 -1.31 -11.05 0.51
CA GLY A 21 -0.62 -10.40 -0.60
C GLY A 21 0.72 -9.77 -0.22
N THR A 22 0.97 -8.57 -0.73
CA THR A 22 2.26 -7.89 -0.56
C THR A 22 2.61 -7.60 0.90
N GLY A 23 1.63 -7.18 1.72
CA GLY A 23 1.88 -6.87 3.14
C GLY A 23 2.29 -8.10 3.93
N ARG A 24 1.64 -9.24 3.69
CA ARG A 24 1.98 -10.54 4.31
C ARG A 24 3.38 -11.01 3.90
N ALA A 25 3.67 -11.03 2.62
CA ALA A 25 4.98 -11.45 2.12
C ALA A 25 6.11 -10.53 2.63
N LEU A 26 5.84 -9.22 2.71
CA LEU A 26 6.81 -8.25 3.23
C LEU A 26 7.05 -8.44 4.75
N ALA A 27 6.03 -8.78 5.52
CA ALA A 27 6.18 -9.07 6.95
C ALA A 27 7.10 -10.27 7.17
N LEU A 28 6.91 -11.38 6.44
CA LEU A 28 7.80 -12.54 6.49
C LEU A 28 9.22 -12.20 6.06
N LYS A 29 9.37 -11.45 4.96
CA LYS A 29 10.68 -11.04 4.45
C LYS A 29 11.45 -10.19 5.46
N LEU A 30 10.78 -9.24 6.12
CA LEU A 30 11.44 -8.41 7.14
C LEU A 30 11.73 -9.20 8.43
N ALA A 31 10.86 -10.14 8.83
CA ALA A 31 11.13 -11.04 9.94
C ALA A 31 12.33 -11.96 9.64
N ASP A 32 12.46 -12.48 8.41
CA ASP A 32 13.63 -13.24 7.96
C ASP A 32 14.92 -12.41 8.04
N GLU A 33 14.85 -11.10 7.79
CA GLU A 33 15.96 -10.16 7.91
C GLU A 33 16.23 -9.68 9.36
N GLY A 34 15.58 -10.27 10.35
CA GLY A 34 15.82 -10.01 11.78
C GLY A 34 14.98 -8.89 12.39
N TYR A 35 14.03 -8.31 11.65
CA TYR A 35 13.16 -7.27 12.21
C TYR A 35 12.07 -7.87 13.11
N ARG A 36 11.70 -7.13 14.16
CA ARG A 36 10.47 -7.35 14.92
C ARG A 36 9.34 -6.59 14.21
N VAL A 37 8.37 -7.33 13.67
CA VAL A 37 7.33 -6.77 12.80
C VAL A 37 5.96 -6.83 13.45
N ALA A 38 5.40 -5.68 13.84
CA ALA A 38 4.00 -5.56 14.23
C ALA A 38 3.12 -5.55 12.97
N VAL A 39 2.11 -6.40 12.94
CA VAL A 39 1.24 -6.58 11.78
C VAL A 39 -0.20 -6.28 12.15
N THR A 40 -0.87 -5.45 11.32
CA THR A 40 -2.25 -5.04 11.55
C THR A 40 -3.13 -5.38 10.35
N ALA A 41 -4.26 -6.02 10.62
CA ALA A 41 -5.38 -6.23 9.72
C ALA A 41 -6.61 -6.62 10.55
N ARG A 42 -7.80 -6.63 9.93
CA ARG A 42 -9.06 -6.99 10.60
C ARG A 42 -9.21 -8.48 10.91
N ASN A 43 -8.57 -9.34 10.14
CA ASN A 43 -8.67 -10.80 10.33
C ASN A 43 -7.53 -11.29 11.23
N HIS A 44 -7.87 -11.48 12.51
CA HIS A 44 -6.95 -11.92 13.54
C HIS A 44 -6.34 -13.29 13.23
N GLU A 45 -7.17 -14.26 12.78
CA GLU A 45 -6.70 -15.63 12.52
C GLU A 45 -5.59 -15.65 11.47
N LYS A 46 -5.73 -14.87 10.38
CA LYS A 46 -4.70 -14.74 9.34
C LYS A 46 -3.40 -14.10 9.84
N LEU A 47 -3.49 -13.22 10.83
CA LEU A 47 -2.30 -12.64 11.44
C LEU A 47 -1.61 -13.64 12.37
N VAL A 48 -2.37 -14.46 13.08
CA VAL A 48 -1.84 -15.57 13.89
C VAL A 48 -1.19 -16.64 13.00
N GLU A 49 -1.82 -17.02 11.88
CA GLU A 49 -1.22 -17.90 10.87
C GLU A 49 0.13 -17.35 10.38
N LEU A 50 0.18 -16.05 10.08
CA LEU A 50 1.40 -15.36 9.66
C LEU A 50 2.48 -15.38 10.75
N GLN A 51 2.10 -15.20 12.02
CA GLN A 51 3.01 -15.29 13.16
C GLN A 51 3.58 -16.70 13.33
N LEU A 52 2.74 -17.72 13.19
CA LEU A 52 3.16 -19.13 13.26
C LEU A 52 4.12 -19.49 12.11
N GLU A 53 3.86 -19.00 10.89
CA GLU A 53 4.74 -19.22 9.74
C GLU A 53 6.11 -18.55 9.93
N ALA A 54 6.15 -17.43 10.64
CA ALA A 54 7.40 -16.75 10.97
C ALA A 54 8.19 -17.42 12.12
N ALA A 55 7.68 -18.49 12.72
CA ALA A 55 8.38 -19.19 13.79
C ALA A 55 9.72 -19.75 13.28
N GLY A 56 10.81 -19.42 13.97
CA GLY A 56 12.17 -19.83 13.59
C GLY A 56 12.90 -18.86 12.65
N LEU A 57 12.27 -17.77 12.18
CA LEU A 57 12.97 -16.70 11.50
C LEU A 57 13.86 -15.90 12.47
N ALA A 58 14.81 -15.13 11.92
CA ALA A 58 15.76 -14.34 12.74
C ALA A 58 15.08 -13.23 13.56
N GLY A 59 13.97 -12.68 13.07
CA GLY A 59 13.12 -11.72 13.75
C GLY A 59 11.83 -12.35 14.29
N SER A 60 10.75 -11.57 14.38
CA SER A 60 9.46 -12.05 14.89
C SER A 60 8.29 -11.25 14.35
N ILE A 61 7.10 -11.85 14.38
CA ILE A 61 5.82 -11.19 14.07
C ILE A 61 5.06 -10.95 15.37
N ILE A 62 4.53 -9.74 15.53
CA ILE A 62 3.68 -9.30 16.64
C ILE A 62 2.30 -9.02 16.06
N VAL A 63 1.28 -9.71 16.54
CA VAL A 63 -0.10 -9.56 16.07
C VAL A 63 -0.79 -8.42 16.83
N LEU A 64 -1.21 -7.40 16.12
CA LEU A 64 -1.99 -6.27 16.62
C LEU A 64 -3.13 -6.01 15.63
N ASP A 65 -4.24 -6.72 15.78
CA ASP A 65 -5.39 -6.57 14.90
C ASP A 65 -6.09 -5.22 15.08
N GLY A 66 -6.77 -4.77 14.01
CA GLY A 66 -7.49 -3.52 13.97
C GLY A 66 -7.97 -3.17 12.55
N ASP A 67 -8.95 -2.29 12.47
CA ASP A 67 -9.46 -1.75 11.20
C ASP A 67 -8.83 -0.37 10.94
N VAL A 68 -8.08 -0.26 9.85
CA VAL A 68 -7.46 1.02 9.46
C VAL A 68 -8.50 2.12 9.22
N THR A 69 -9.76 1.78 8.95
CA THR A 69 -10.85 2.77 8.79
C THR A 69 -11.30 3.36 10.13
N ASP A 70 -10.94 2.75 11.24
CA ASP A 70 -11.17 3.25 12.58
C ASP A 70 -9.90 3.95 13.11
N ALA A 71 -10.02 5.23 13.44
CA ALA A 71 -8.91 6.02 13.94
C ALA A 71 -8.51 5.62 15.38
N GLU A 72 -9.47 5.20 16.20
CA GLU A 72 -9.24 4.78 17.60
C GLU A 72 -8.48 3.44 17.61
N ASP A 73 -8.84 2.50 16.73
CA ASP A 73 -8.08 1.26 16.55
C ASP A 73 -6.61 1.54 16.25
N MET A 74 -6.33 2.48 15.36
CA MET A 74 -4.95 2.80 14.98
C MET A 74 -4.17 3.52 16.09
N GLU A 75 -4.85 4.31 16.93
CA GLU A 75 -4.25 4.86 18.15
C GLU A 75 -3.93 3.73 19.16
N HIS A 76 -4.83 2.77 19.36
CA HIS A 76 -4.60 1.63 20.24
C HIS A 76 -3.45 0.75 19.75
N VAL A 77 -3.40 0.44 18.45
CA VAL A 77 -2.27 -0.31 17.86
C VAL A 77 -0.96 0.43 18.10
N MET A 78 -0.91 1.74 17.89
CA MET A 78 0.32 2.52 18.13
C MET A 78 0.69 2.54 19.62
N ALA A 79 -0.29 2.67 20.51
CA ALA A 79 -0.06 2.62 21.95
C ALA A 79 0.49 1.25 22.38
N SER A 80 -0.06 0.14 21.89
CA SER A 80 0.49 -1.20 22.16
C SER A 80 1.93 -1.35 21.64
N ILE A 81 2.23 -0.84 20.44
CA ILE A 81 3.62 -0.84 19.96
C ILE A 81 4.54 -0.09 20.94
N GLU A 82 4.14 1.10 21.37
CA GLU A 82 4.98 1.96 22.18
C GLU A 82 5.21 1.41 23.59
N TYR A 83 4.13 0.94 24.24
CA TYR A 83 4.18 0.55 25.66
C TYR A 83 4.60 -0.90 25.88
N GLU A 84 4.26 -1.82 24.97
CA GLU A 84 4.51 -3.25 25.16
C GLU A 84 5.72 -3.75 24.38
N HIS A 85 6.02 -3.13 23.23
CA HIS A 85 7.01 -3.68 22.29
C HIS A 85 8.21 -2.77 22.05
N GLY A 86 8.09 -1.45 22.30
CA GLY A 86 9.18 -0.49 22.20
C GLY A 86 9.01 0.56 21.10
N ALA A 87 10.09 1.22 20.73
CA ALA A 87 10.02 2.33 19.77
C ALA A 87 9.64 1.86 18.36
N LEU A 88 8.78 2.61 17.69
CA LEU A 88 8.50 2.45 16.27
C LEU A 88 9.65 3.02 15.43
N ALA A 89 10.38 2.16 14.73
CA ALA A 89 11.45 2.57 13.82
C ALA A 89 10.96 2.82 12.40
N MET A 90 9.99 2.01 11.93
CA MET A 90 9.45 2.12 10.58
C MET A 90 7.95 1.78 10.54
N ALA A 91 7.18 2.58 9.79
CA ALA A 91 5.78 2.30 9.48
C ALA A 91 5.62 2.07 7.98
N ILE A 92 5.01 0.94 7.58
CA ILE A 92 4.72 0.58 6.19
C ILE A 92 3.20 0.52 6.03
N LEU A 93 2.63 1.55 5.39
CA LEU A 93 1.19 1.72 5.24
C LEU A 93 0.75 1.01 3.97
N CYS A 94 0.43 -0.30 4.10
CA CYS A 94 0.17 -1.21 2.99
C CYS A 94 -1.30 -1.62 2.88
N ALA A 95 -2.15 -1.27 3.84
CA ALA A 95 -3.59 -1.55 3.77
C ALA A 95 -4.19 -0.94 2.50
N GLY A 96 -5.01 -1.73 1.79
CA GLY A 96 -5.63 -1.27 0.57
C GLY A 96 -6.77 -2.16 0.11
N PHE A 97 -7.74 -1.53 -0.52
CA PHE A 97 -8.90 -2.15 -1.13
C PHE A 97 -8.94 -1.78 -2.62
N TYR A 98 -9.22 -2.77 -3.46
CA TYR A 98 -9.37 -2.59 -4.89
C TYR A 98 -10.71 -3.16 -5.37
N GLN A 99 -11.47 -2.33 -6.03
CA GLN A 99 -12.70 -2.67 -6.73
C GLN A 99 -12.65 -1.99 -8.11
N PRO A 100 -12.76 -2.75 -9.22
CA PRO A 100 -12.95 -2.15 -10.54
C PRO A 100 -14.24 -1.33 -10.59
N VAL A 101 -14.17 -0.12 -11.14
CA VAL A 101 -15.32 0.79 -11.27
C VAL A 101 -15.45 1.18 -12.74
N HIS A 102 -16.60 0.87 -13.33
CA HIS A 102 -16.91 1.20 -14.71
C HIS A 102 -17.65 2.54 -14.79
N GLY A 103 -17.22 3.43 -15.67
CA GLY A 103 -17.85 4.76 -15.82
C GLY A 103 -19.32 4.73 -16.25
N GLU A 104 -19.77 3.60 -16.78
CA GLU A 104 -21.15 3.36 -17.22
C GLU A 104 -22.07 2.91 -16.07
N ASP A 105 -21.50 2.42 -14.95
CA ASP A 105 -22.23 1.91 -13.79
C ASP A 105 -21.55 2.36 -12.50
N LEU A 106 -21.64 3.67 -12.23
CA LEU A 106 -21.03 4.28 -11.05
C LEU A 106 -21.90 4.06 -9.83
N ASN A 107 -21.25 3.61 -8.74
CA ASN A 107 -21.89 3.43 -7.45
C ASN A 107 -21.11 4.21 -6.37
N ARG A 108 -21.80 5.07 -5.63
CA ARG A 108 -21.23 5.86 -4.53
C ARG A 108 -20.50 4.98 -3.50
N ALA A 109 -21.08 3.85 -3.13
CA ALA A 109 -20.50 2.96 -2.11
C ALA A 109 -19.11 2.41 -2.50
N ASP A 110 -18.83 2.20 -3.79
CA ASP A 110 -17.52 1.74 -4.26
C ASP A 110 -16.45 2.81 -4.05
N PHE A 111 -16.80 4.10 -4.26
CA PHE A 111 -15.93 5.22 -3.97
C PHE A 111 -15.71 5.40 -2.47
N GLU A 112 -16.79 5.44 -1.69
CA GLU A 112 -16.73 5.63 -0.23
C GLU A 112 -15.88 4.55 0.44
N LYS A 113 -16.11 3.28 0.12
CA LYS A 113 -15.32 2.16 0.64
C LYS A 113 -13.85 2.25 0.24
N THR A 114 -13.59 2.58 -1.04
CA THR A 114 -12.22 2.69 -1.54
C THR A 114 -11.49 3.86 -0.88
N PHE A 115 -12.16 4.98 -0.69
CA PHE A 115 -11.58 6.17 -0.05
C PHE A 115 -11.37 5.95 1.45
N ALA A 116 -12.34 5.33 2.13
CA ALA A 116 -12.21 5.01 3.55
C ALA A 116 -10.97 4.16 3.83
N VAL A 117 -10.79 3.06 3.09
CA VAL A 117 -9.64 2.16 3.32
C VAL A 117 -8.32 2.76 2.82
N ASN A 118 -8.29 3.24 1.55
CA ASN A 118 -7.04 3.55 0.88
C ASN A 118 -6.50 4.95 1.21
N LEU A 119 -7.34 5.87 1.64
CA LEU A 119 -6.95 7.23 1.94
C LEU A 119 -7.12 7.55 3.42
N SER A 120 -8.33 7.52 3.95
CA SER A 120 -8.57 7.79 5.38
C SER A 120 -7.82 6.79 6.27
N GLY A 121 -7.85 5.50 5.93
CA GLY A 121 -7.13 4.46 6.67
C GLY A 121 -5.60 4.67 6.68
N VAL A 122 -5.03 5.18 5.58
CA VAL A 122 -3.61 5.55 5.57
C VAL A 122 -3.35 6.74 6.50
N VAL A 123 -4.23 7.75 6.51
CA VAL A 123 -4.11 8.90 7.41
C VAL A 123 -4.24 8.48 8.87
N ASN A 124 -5.19 7.58 9.21
CA ASN A 124 -5.38 7.06 10.56
C ASN A 124 -4.11 6.36 11.10
N CYS A 125 -3.40 5.62 10.24
CA CYS A 125 -2.11 5.02 10.62
C CYS A 125 -0.97 6.06 10.67
N LEU A 126 -0.99 7.02 9.76
CA LEU A 126 0.11 7.97 9.56
C LEU A 126 0.24 8.94 10.74
N LEU A 127 -0.88 9.45 11.26
CA LEU A 127 -0.89 10.45 12.32
C LEU A 127 -0.23 9.96 13.61
N PRO A 128 -0.61 8.81 14.22
CA PRO A 128 0.04 8.31 15.42
C PRO A 128 1.50 7.91 15.16
N ALA A 129 1.84 7.36 13.99
CA ALA A 129 3.21 7.03 13.64
C ALA A 129 4.12 8.28 13.57
N ILE A 130 3.67 9.35 12.92
CA ILE A 130 4.42 10.62 12.86
C ILE A 130 4.57 11.22 14.26
N ARG A 131 3.53 11.21 15.09
CA ARG A 131 3.57 11.74 16.47
C ARG A 131 4.65 11.04 17.29
N HIS A 132 4.69 9.71 17.25
CA HIS A 132 5.69 8.91 17.93
C HIS A 132 7.11 9.20 17.40
N MET A 133 7.30 9.14 16.08
CA MET A 133 8.62 9.35 15.46
C MET A 133 9.14 10.79 15.70
N LYS A 134 8.25 11.79 15.70
CA LYS A 134 8.59 13.17 16.03
C LYS A 134 9.12 13.30 17.47
N ALA A 135 8.49 12.62 18.43
CA ALA A 135 8.95 12.59 19.82
C ALA A 135 10.32 11.91 19.98
N LYS A 136 10.64 10.94 19.10
CA LYS A 136 11.95 10.26 19.06
C LYS A 136 12.99 10.99 18.21
N GLY A 137 12.62 12.02 17.45
CA GLY A 137 13.49 12.77 16.55
C GLY A 137 13.98 11.99 15.32
N GLN A 138 13.44 10.80 15.06
CA GLN A 138 13.79 9.96 13.92
C GLN A 138 12.71 8.94 13.61
N GLY A 139 12.63 8.49 12.35
CA GLY A 139 11.74 7.44 11.91
C GLY A 139 11.75 7.26 10.40
N GLN A 140 11.11 6.19 9.95
CA GLN A 140 10.93 5.90 8.52
C GLN A 140 9.48 5.52 8.24
N ILE A 141 8.89 6.16 7.24
CA ILE A 141 7.52 5.90 6.79
C ILE A 141 7.58 5.47 5.33
N ALA A 142 6.85 4.43 4.97
CA ALA A 142 6.67 3.99 3.60
C ALA A 142 5.17 3.87 3.28
N ILE A 143 4.70 4.64 2.30
CA ILE A 143 3.30 4.62 1.85
C ILE A 143 3.18 3.76 0.60
N VAL A 144 2.34 2.74 0.63
CA VAL A 144 2.08 1.87 -0.52
C VAL A 144 0.98 2.47 -1.39
N SER A 145 1.41 3.09 -2.49
CA SER A 145 0.54 3.55 -3.56
C SER A 145 0.45 2.50 -4.69
N SER A 146 0.52 2.92 -5.93
CA SER A 146 0.48 2.07 -7.13
C SER A 146 0.89 2.87 -8.36
N VAL A 147 1.30 2.19 -9.41
CA VAL A 147 1.46 2.80 -10.75
C VAL A 147 0.16 3.41 -11.30
N THR A 148 -1.02 2.96 -10.84
CA THR A 148 -2.31 3.55 -11.18
C THR A 148 -2.50 4.96 -10.61
N GLY A 149 -1.65 5.37 -9.67
CA GLY A 149 -1.59 6.74 -9.18
C GLY A 149 -0.82 7.69 -10.09
N TYR A 150 -0.04 7.21 -11.05
CA TYR A 150 0.67 8.08 -11.98
C TYR A 150 -0.27 8.74 -12.97
N THR A 151 -1.26 7.99 -13.46
CA THR A 151 -2.21 8.45 -14.46
C THR A 151 -3.49 7.59 -14.43
N GLY A 152 -4.61 8.11 -14.92
CA GLY A 152 -5.89 7.40 -14.93
C GLY A 152 -5.87 6.21 -15.89
N LEU A 153 -6.19 5.03 -15.41
CA LEU A 153 -6.33 3.81 -16.20
C LEU A 153 -7.78 3.32 -16.21
N PRO A 154 -8.20 2.57 -17.24
CA PRO A 154 -9.56 1.98 -17.26
C PRO A 154 -9.91 1.27 -15.97
N THR A 155 -11.15 1.32 -15.56
CA THR A 155 -11.71 0.72 -14.33
C THR A 155 -11.12 1.19 -13.00
N SER A 156 -10.17 2.11 -13.01
CA SER A 156 -9.44 2.53 -11.80
C SER A 156 -9.88 3.87 -11.24
N ALA A 157 -11.08 4.36 -11.55
CA ALA A 157 -11.51 5.72 -11.18
C ALA A 157 -11.43 5.95 -9.66
N ALA A 158 -12.01 5.09 -8.83
CA ALA A 158 -11.93 5.22 -7.38
C ALA A 158 -10.53 4.87 -6.85
N TYR A 159 -10.00 3.71 -7.25
CA TYR A 159 -8.69 3.24 -6.78
C TYR A 159 -7.55 4.16 -7.21
N GLY A 160 -7.47 4.49 -8.50
CA GLY A 160 -6.43 5.36 -9.05
C GLY A 160 -6.44 6.76 -8.41
N ALA A 161 -7.64 7.32 -8.14
CA ALA A 161 -7.77 8.58 -7.44
C ALA A 161 -7.14 8.53 -6.03
N THR A 162 -7.39 7.46 -5.25
CA THR A 162 -6.75 7.30 -3.94
C THR A 162 -5.25 7.15 -4.05
N LYS A 163 -4.75 6.40 -5.04
CA LYS A 163 -3.31 6.19 -5.22
C LYS A 163 -2.58 7.45 -5.71
N ALA A 164 -3.23 8.27 -6.54
CA ALA A 164 -2.73 9.59 -6.91
C ALA A 164 -2.68 10.55 -5.69
N ALA A 165 -3.71 10.54 -4.85
CA ALA A 165 -3.74 11.32 -3.62
C ALA A 165 -2.60 10.91 -2.67
N LEU A 166 -2.29 9.61 -2.51
CA LEU A 166 -1.18 9.13 -1.69
C LEU A 166 0.19 9.54 -2.23
N ILE A 167 0.37 9.57 -3.56
CA ILE A 167 1.59 10.09 -4.18
C ILE A 167 1.77 11.56 -3.81
N ASN A 168 0.77 12.39 -4.06
CA ASN A 168 0.82 13.82 -3.76
C ASN A 168 1.02 14.09 -2.25
N MET A 169 0.32 13.33 -1.39
CA MET A 169 0.48 13.42 0.07
C MET A 169 1.92 13.12 0.50
N ALA A 170 2.53 12.04 0.00
CA ALA A 170 3.90 11.67 0.34
C ALA A 170 4.92 12.70 -0.14
N GLU A 171 4.73 13.24 -1.36
CA GLU A 171 5.56 14.30 -1.92
C GLU A 171 5.48 15.57 -1.05
N SER A 172 4.27 15.98 -0.67
CA SER A 172 4.04 17.19 0.15
C SER A 172 4.61 17.05 1.56
N LEU A 173 4.36 15.91 2.23
CA LEU A 173 4.86 15.66 3.58
C LEU A 173 6.38 15.58 3.67
N LYS A 174 7.03 15.15 2.61
CA LYS A 174 8.49 15.01 2.58
C LYS A 174 9.22 16.31 2.96
N PHE A 175 8.73 17.46 2.49
CA PHE A 175 9.37 18.75 2.76
C PHE A 175 9.46 19.09 4.24
N ASP A 176 8.48 18.67 5.04
CA ASP A 176 8.44 18.96 6.47
C ASP A 176 9.00 17.82 7.33
N LEU A 177 8.74 16.57 6.95
CA LEU A 177 9.22 15.41 7.69
C LEU A 177 10.75 15.30 7.66
N ASP A 178 11.38 15.62 6.53
CA ASP A 178 12.86 15.66 6.44
C ASP A 178 13.49 16.62 7.45
N LYS A 179 12.80 17.76 7.79
CA LYS A 179 13.30 18.75 8.77
C LYS A 179 13.32 18.22 10.20
N ILE A 180 12.45 17.25 10.51
CA ILE A 180 12.30 16.66 11.85
C ILE A 180 12.88 15.24 11.96
N GLY A 181 13.72 14.84 10.99
CA GLY A 181 14.41 13.55 11.02
C GLY A 181 13.55 12.34 10.65
N ILE A 182 12.35 12.55 10.13
CA ILE A 182 11.46 11.47 9.67
C ILE A 182 11.60 11.32 8.16
N ARG A 183 12.06 10.15 7.74
CA ARG A 183 12.16 9.82 6.33
C ARG A 183 10.84 9.27 5.81
N ILE A 184 10.35 9.81 4.70
CA ILE A 184 9.19 9.26 3.99
C ILE A 184 9.60 8.69 2.64
N GLN A 185 9.03 7.53 2.29
CA GLN A 185 9.20 6.86 1.00
C GLN A 185 7.84 6.47 0.42
N LEU A 186 7.81 6.43 -0.91
CA LEU A 186 6.65 6.03 -1.69
C LEU A 186 6.93 4.69 -2.36
N ILE A 187 6.00 3.74 -2.25
CA ILE A 187 6.08 2.44 -2.92
C ILE A 187 5.02 2.41 -4.01
N ASN A 188 5.43 2.30 -5.29
CA ASN A 188 4.57 2.24 -6.45
C ASN A 188 4.77 0.92 -7.20
N PRO A 189 4.13 -0.18 -6.76
CA PRO A 189 4.17 -1.45 -7.47
C PRO A 189 3.40 -1.37 -8.79
N GLY A 190 3.86 -2.14 -9.79
CA GLY A 190 3.02 -2.57 -10.90
C GLY A 190 2.06 -3.67 -10.46
N PHE A 191 1.75 -4.62 -11.35
CA PHE A 191 0.87 -5.73 -11.00
C PHE A 191 1.60 -6.75 -10.12
N VAL A 192 0.99 -7.05 -8.96
CA VAL A 192 1.41 -8.10 -8.04
C VAL A 192 0.30 -9.13 -7.95
N ASP A 193 0.60 -10.42 -8.04
CA ASP A 193 -0.40 -11.51 -7.93
C ASP A 193 -0.93 -11.60 -6.50
N THR A 194 -2.04 -10.96 -6.26
CA THR A 194 -2.70 -10.90 -4.95
C THR A 194 -4.18 -11.21 -5.11
N PRO A 195 -4.90 -11.54 -4.01
CA PRO A 195 -6.35 -11.70 -4.07
C PRO A 195 -7.09 -10.48 -4.65
N ALA A 196 -6.52 -9.29 -4.51
CA ALA A 196 -7.10 -8.07 -5.07
C ALA A 196 -6.97 -8.03 -6.60
N THR A 197 -5.79 -8.34 -7.16
CA THR A 197 -5.53 -8.27 -8.60
C THR A 197 -6.09 -9.44 -9.39
N ARG A 198 -6.34 -10.59 -8.77
CA ARG A 198 -7.01 -11.75 -9.41
C ARG A 198 -8.44 -11.45 -9.89
N LYS A 199 -9.03 -10.35 -9.44
CA LYS A 199 -10.33 -9.86 -9.92
C LYS A 199 -10.26 -9.16 -11.28
N ASN A 200 -9.07 -8.89 -11.80
CA ASN A 200 -8.89 -8.22 -13.08
C ASN A 200 -9.25 -9.16 -14.23
N ALA A 201 -10.14 -8.70 -15.11
CA ALA A 201 -10.53 -9.40 -16.34
C ALA A 201 -9.67 -9.01 -17.55
N PHE A 202 -8.52 -8.39 -17.34
CA PHE A 202 -7.61 -7.94 -18.40
C PHE A 202 -6.19 -8.45 -18.17
N PRO A 203 -5.36 -8.53 -19.23
CA PRO A 203 -3.97 -8.93 -19.10
C PRO A 203 -3.19 -8.00 -18.19
N MET A 204 -2.41 -8.57 -17.27
CA MET A 204 -1.57 -7.83 -16.34
C MET A 204 -0.10 -7.94 -16.77
N PRO A 205 0.41 -7.00 -17.57
CA PRO A 205 1.79 -7.06 -18.05
C PRO A 205 2.77 -6.96 -16.89
N ALA A 206 3.83 -7.75 -16.97
CA ALA A 206 4.91 -7.78 -15.99
C ALA A 206 4.43 -8.09 -14.54
N LEU A 207 3.43 -8.97 -14.42
CA LEU A 207 2.96 -9.49 -13.13
C LEU A 207 4.12 -10.10 -12.35
N VAL A 208 4.22 -9.78 -11.06
CA VAL A 208 5.21 -10.34 -10.14
C VAL A 208 4.54 -11.05 -8.97
N SER A 209 5.22 -12.01 -8.35
CA SER A 209 4.72 -12.65 -7.14
C SER A 209 4.79 -11.70 -5.92
N PRO A 210 4.00 -11.96 -4.86
CA PRO A 210 4.11 -11.22 -3.60
C PRO A 210 5.51 -11.27 -3.00
N GLU A 211 6.20 -12.39 -3.09
CA GLU A 211 7.56 -12.62 -2.58
C GLU A 211 8.57 -11.73 -3.33
N THR A 212 8.52 -11.73 -4.66
CA THR A 212 9.33 -10.83 -5.49
C THR A 212 9.05 -9.37 -5.19
N ALA A 213 7.79 -9.00 -4.95
CA ALA A 213 7.43 -7.65 -4.54
C ALA A 213 8.03 -7.31 -3.17
N ALA A 214 7.93 -8.22 -2.19
CA ALA A 214 8.49 -8.07 -0.86
C ALA A 214 10.02 -7.87 -0.89
N GLU A 215 10.75 -8.68 -1.66
CA GLU A 215 12.19 -8.54 -1.85
C GLU A 215 12.57 -7.15 -2.39
N ARG A 216 11.86 -6.68 -3.43
CA ARG A 216 12.12 -5.38 -4.05
C ARG A 216 11.79 -4.23 -3.11
N ILE A 217 10.72 -4.36 -2.32
CA ILE A 217 10.35 -3.37 -1.30
C ILE A 217 11.40 -3.35 -0.20
N ALA A 218 11.77 -4.49 0.38
CA ALA A 218 12.76 -4.58 1.44
C ALA A 218 14.12 -3.99 1.02
N ALA A 219 14.58 -4.30 -0.20
CA ALA A 219 15.79 -3.69 -0.76
C ALA A 219 15.65 -2.16 -0.95
N GLY A 220 14.48 -1.71 -1.44
CA GLY A 220 14.19 -0.30 -1.65
C GLY A 220 14.12 0.50 -0.35
N LEU A 221 13.57 -0.07 0.73
CA LEU A 221 13.50 0.54 2.05
C LEU A 221 14.89 0.87 2.62
N LYS A 222 15.91 0.10 2.27
CA LYS A 222 17.32 0.33 2.66
C LYS A 222 18.06 1.31 1.73
N SER A 223 17.49 1.67 0.59
CA SER A 223 18.09 2.62 -0.36
C SER A 223 17.78 4.06 0.01
N GLN A 224 18.48 5.05 -0.58
CA GLN A 224 18.21 6.47 -0.38
C GLN A 224 17.08 7.02 -1.28
N ALA A 225 16.49 6.18 -2.14
CA ALA A 225 15.45 6.61 -3.07
C ALA A 225 14.17 7.00 -2.34
N PHE A 226 13.53 8.09 -2.76
CA PHE A 226 12.20 8.47 -2.30
C PHE A 226 11.15 7.49 -2.80
N GLU A 227 11.29 7.05 -4.04
CA GLU A 227 10.33 6.14 -4.66
C GLU A 227 10.93 4.76 -4.90
N ILE A 228 10.18 3.74 -4.49
CA ILE A 228 10.42 2.33 -4.74
C ILE A 228 9.40 1.88 -5.78
N THR A 229 9.83 1.62 -7.02
CA THR A 229 8.91 1.22 -8.09
C THR A 229 9.44 0.01 -8.85
N PHE A 230 8.55 -0.89 -9.23
CA PHE A 230 8.88 -2.13 -9.93
C PHE A 230 7.66 -2.74 -10.65
N PRO A 231 7.91 -3.52 -11.73
CA PRO A 231 9.16 -3.65 -12.48
C PRO A 231 9.50 -2.36 -13.22
N LYS A 232 10.74 -1.90 -13.14
CA LYS A 232 11.13 -0.56 -13.65
C LYS A 232 10.77 -0.33 -15.12
N ARG A 233 10.91 -1.35 -15.99
CA ARG A 233 10.57 -1.21 -17.41
C ARG A 233 9.09 -0.82 -17.60
N PHE A 234 8.19 -1.47 -16.88
CA PHE A 234 6.75 -1.19 -16.94
C PHE A 234 6.40 0.16 -16.29
N THR A 235 6.94 0.42 -15.10
CA THR A 235 6.60 1.64 -14.35
C THR A 235 7.11 2.91 -15.05
N TYR A 236 8.26 2.86 -15.71
CA TYR A 236 8.76 4.00 -16.48
C TYR A 236 7.94 4.28 -17.75
N VAL A 237 7.37 3.25 -18.39
CA VAL A 237 6.40 3.46 -19.48
C VAL A 237 5.19 4.25 -18.99
N LEU A 238 4.63 3.87 -17.83
CA LEU A 238 3.49 4.60 -17.26
C LEU A 238 3.84 6.03 -16.83
N LYS A 239 5.04 6.25 -16.31
CA LYS A 239 5.54 7.60 -16.01
C LYS A 239 5.68 8.44 -17.29
N PHE A 240 6.16 7.85 -18.36
CA PHE A 240 6.24 8.51 -19.66
C PHE A 240 4.85 8.88 -20.19
N LEU A 241 3.87 7.99 -20.10
CA LEU A 241 2.50 8.27 -20.49
C LEU A 241 1.90 9.49 -19.74
N ARG A 242 2.28 9.72 -18.49
CA ARG A 242 1.80 10.86 -17.68
C ARG A 242 2.15 12.23 -18.28
N ILE A 243 3.27 12.35 -18.99
CA ILE A 243 3.74 13.62 -19.54
C ILE A 243 3.23 13.91 -20.96
N LEU A 244 2.50 12.96 -21.56
CA LEU A 244 1.95 13.12 -22.88
C LEU A 244 0.72 14.05 -22.89
N PRO A 245 0.47 14.81 -23.96
CA PRO A 245 -0.81 15.47 -24.17
C PRO A 245 -1.96 14.47 -24.12
N TYR A 246 -3.10 14.83 -23.52
CA TYR A 246 -4.23 13.94 -23.26
C TYR A 246 -4.74 13.21 -24.52
N GLY A 247 -4.78 13.85 -25.67
CA GLY A 247 -5.20 13.19 -26.91
C GLY A 247 -4.32 11.98 -27.27
N LEU A 248 -3.01 12.15 -27.16
CA LEU A 248 -2.05 11.07 -27.44
C LEU A 248 -2.08 10.01 -26.33
N TYR A 249 -2.18 10.46 -25.07
CA TYR A 249 -2.32 9.57 -23.92
C TYR A 249 -3.52 8.62 -24.07
N PHE A 250 -4.73 9.14 -24.29
CA PHE A 250 -5.93 8.32 -24.44
C PHE A 250 -5.87 7.41 -25.67
N ALA A 251 -5.33 7.87 -26.80
CA ALA A 251 -5.16 7.04 -27.99
C ALA A 251 -4.24 5.84 -27.70
N LEU A 252 -3.11 6.05 -27.02
CA LEU A 252 -2.17 4.97 -26.66
C LEU A 252 -2.77 4.01 -25.64
N VAL A 253 -3.40 4.53 -24.57
CA VAL A 253 -4.03 3.67 -23.54
C VAL A 253 -5.13 2.80 -24.18
N ASN A 254 -6.03 3.39 -25.01
CA ASN A 254 -7.05 2.63 -25.71
C ASN A 254 -6.45 1.53 -26.60
N ARG A 255 -5.40 1.85 -27.35
CA ARG A 255 -4.71 0.89 -28.23
C ARG A 255 -4.08 -0.28 -27.45
N PHE A 256 -3.36 0.04 -26.34
CA PHE A 256 -2.63 -0.99 -25.58
C PHE A 256 -3.54 -1.82 -24.67
N THR A 257 -4.66 -1.28 -24.23
CA THR A 257 -5.62 -2.00 -23.35
C THR A 257 -6.78 -2.64 -24.15
N GLY A 258 -6.95 -2.29 -25.41
CA GLY A 258 -8.13 -2.69 -26.21
C GLY A 258 -9.43 -2.10 -25.65
N TRP A 259 -9.35 -1.06 -24.81
CA TRP A 259 -10.52 -0.52 -24.10
C TRP A 259 -11.53 0.11 -25.05
N GLY A 260 -11.06 0.80 -26.09
CA GLY A 260 -11.92 1.45 -27.08
C GLY A 260 -12.78 0.48 -27.94
N GLU A 261 -12.43 -0.81 -27.99
CA GLU A 261 -13.15 -1.85 -28.74
C GLU A 261 -14.16 -2.61 -27.86
N ARG A 262 -14.21 -2.35 -26.57
CA ARG A 262 -15.16 -3.01 -25.65
C ARG A 262 -16.56 -2.45 -25.84
N PRO A 263 -17.60 -3.32 -25.88
CA PRO A 263 -18.98 -2.87 -25.94
C PRO A 263 -19.35 -2.12 -24.65
N ALA A 264 -20.13 -1.05 -24.80
CA ALA A 264 -20.54 -0.15 -23.73
C ALA A 264 -21.33 -0.83 -22.58
N ASN A 265 -21.90 -2.01 -22.76
CA ASN A 265 -22.74 -2.71 -21.78
C ASN A 265 -22.09 -4.00 -21.23
N SER A 266 -20.78 -4.07 -21.10
CA SER A 266 -20.13 -5.26 -20.50
C SER A 266 -20.13 -5.22 -18.95
N SER A 267 -21.19 -4.73 -18.31
CA SER A 267 -21.37 -4.79 -16.86
C SER A 267 -21.69 -6.21 -16.42
N HIS A 268 -20.67 -7.03 -16.18
CA HIS A 268 -20.79 -8.24 -15.38
C HIS A 268 -20.57 -7.86 -13.90
N ARG A 269 -21.61 -7.33 -13.26
CA ARG A 269 -21.74 -7.44 -11.80
C ARG A 269 -22.48 -8.74 -11.50
N PRO A 270 -21.86 -9.73 -10.82
CA PRO A 270 -22.67 -10.69 -10.10
C PRO A 270 -23.50 -9.88 -9.08
N ALA A 271 -24.82 -10.04 -9.10
CA ALA A 271 -25.70 -9.43 -8.13
C ALA A 271 -25.19 -9.80 -6.72
N THR A 272 -24.75 -8.82 -5.95
CA THR A 272 -24.55 -9.00 -4.52
C THR A 272 -25.93 -9.18 -3.92
N PRO A 273 -26.23 -10.29 -3.20
CA PRO A 273 -27.48 -10.39 -2.47
C PRO A 273 -27.48 -9.25 -1.42
N HIS A 274 -28.52 -8.44 -1.45
CA HIS A 274 -28.86 -7.55 -0.34
C HIS A 274 -28.93 -8.40 0.93
N PRO A 275 -28.28 -8.04 2.03
CA PRO A 275 -28.70 -8.60 3.30
C PRO A 275 -30.10 -8.09 3.56
N ALA A 276 -31.06 -9.02 3.64
CA ALA A 276 -32.36 -8.75 4.21
C ALA A 276 -32.17 -8.29 5.67
N GLU A 277 -32.89 -7.26 6.02
CA GLU A 277 -33.18 -6.62 7.30
C GLU A 277 -32.66 -7.25 8.59
#